data_384d11a7557044416ed30d01bf978614
#
_entry.id   384d11a7557044416ed30d01bf978614
#
_cell.length_a   1.000
_cell.length_b   1.000
_cell.length_c   1.000
_cell.angle_alpha   90.00
_cell.angle_beta   90.00
_cell.angle_gamma   90.00
#
_symmetry.space_group_name_H-M   'P 1'
#
loop_
_entity.id
_entity.type
_entity.pdbx_description
1 polymer ?
#
loop_
_entity_poly.entity_id
_entity_poly.type
_entity_poly.pdbx_seq_one_letter_code
_entity_poly.pdbx_strand_id
1 'polypeptide(L)'
;SVLFQGPALYNSAYTNKLSIVVTPLKALMQDQVKELGEKGFISNVDYLNGDRSYQEVKNIYRKINGGEIAILYVTPERFRSRAFLNALSSRMANDHGLEYMIFDEAHCISQWGMEFRPEYLNVIKTCKKFKDTYGDDMCISMFSATVTDMIYNQINDVIPVKRLGQENDKKIYNPIRSHIKMDFKLVFHDIPHRLKEIVDYIKEHNIKSQESRMLIFCKTRNQCEEMSLLLADELHKAGILSKELSTQAIGYFHAGMDGDDREETYKRFKDNNDPLYILCATKAFGMGMDIPNIHYIVHLMPPSVMEDYLQEVGRAGRNKKMYIDAGFSESNPIPTLCLFSKDDIKKAKEQLLQSTLSWKNLEEIRIAINS
;
A
#
# COMPACT_ATOMS: atom_id res chain seq x y z
N SER A 1 -4.34 -10.76 -2.06
CA SER A 1 -4.95 -10.86 -3.41
C SER A 1 -5.52 -12.24 -3.71
N VAL A 2 -4.88 -13.34 -3.31
CA VAL A 2 -5.36 -14.72 -3.60
C VAL A 2 -6.83 -14.95 -3.17
N LEU A 3 -7.26 -14.35 -2.05
CA LEU A 3 -8.61 -14.51 -1.50
C LEU A 3 -9.73 -14.01 -2.43
N PHE A 4 -9.45 -13.07 -3.30
CA PHE A 4 -10.43 -12.58 -4.27
C PHE A 4 -10.09 -12.98 -5.72
N GLN A 5 -8.82 -13.14 -6.07
CA GLN A 5 -8.41 -13.56 -7.41
C GLN A 5 -8.87 -14.97 -7.73
N GLY A 6 -8.69 -15.91 -6.80
CA GLY A 6 -9.08 -17.30 -6.98
C GLY A 6 -10.58 -17.45 -7.28
N PRO A 7 -11.49 -16.99 -6.40
CA PRO A 7 -12.92 -17.02 -6.66
C PRO A 7 -13.32 -16.30 -7.94
N ALA A 8 -12.74 -15.11 -8.22
CA ALA A 8 -13.07 -14.34 -9.41
C ALA A 8 -12.71 -15.06 -10.71
N LEU A 9 -11.53 -15.66 -10.79
CA LEU A 9 -11.11 -16.46 -11.96
C LEU A 9 -11.92 -17.73 -12.09
N TYR A 10 -12.16 -18.44 -10.97
CA TYR A 10 -12.95 -19.67 -10.96
C TYR A 10 -14.37 -19.41 -11.46
N ASN A 11 -15.07 -18.44 -10.87
CA ASN A 11 -16.46 -18.15 -11.24
C ASN A 11 -16.57 -17.64 -12.68
N SER A 12 -15.64 -16.77 -13.11
CA SER A 12 -15.64 -16.26 -14.50
C SER A 12 -15.53 -17.38 -15.55
N ALA A 13 -14.80 -18.46 -15.25
CA ALA A 13 -14.65 -19.60 -16.15
C ALA A 13 -16.00 -20.31 -16.42
N TYR A 14 -16.98 -20.22 -15.51
CA TYR A 14 -18.29 -20.85 -15.66
C TYR A 14 -19.39 -19.86 -16.04
N THR A 15 -19.27 -18.59 -15.63
CA THR A 15 -20.34 -17.60 -15.76
C THR A 15 -20.05 -16.53 -16.80
N ASN A 16 -18.81 -16.41 -17.26
CA ASN A 16 -18.30 -15.30 -18.06
C ASN A 16 -18.52 -13.92 -17.40
N LYS A 17 -18.84 -13.86 -16.09
CA LYS A 17 -19.03 -12.62 -15.37
C LYS A 17 -17.69 -11.94 -15.08
N LEU A 18 -17.71 -10.61 -15.07
CA LEU A 18 -16.54 -9.77 -14.77
C LEU A 18 -16.45 -9.46 -13.28
N SER A 19 -15.26 -9.58 -12.72
CA SER A 19 -14.94 -9.07 -11.40
C SER A 19 -14.10 -7.79 -11.51
N ILE A 20 -14.51 -6.75 -10.81
CA ILE A 20 -13.79 -5.47 -10.79
C ILE A 20 -13.09 -5.31 -9.45
N VAL A 21 -11.77 -5.05 -9.48
CA VAL A 21 -10.96 -4.73 -8.32
C VAL A 21 -10.66 -3.24 -8.32
N VAL A 22 -11.26 -2.53 -7.37
CA VAL A 22 -11.01 -1.10 -7.16
C VAL A 22 -9.86 -0.95 -6.19
N THR A 23 -8.75 -0.38 -6.64
CA THR A 23 -7.57 -0.14 -5.82
C THR A 23 -6.98 1.24 -6.09
N PRO A 24 -6.45 1.94 -5.08
CA PRO A 24 -5.93 3.29 -5.25
C PRO A 24 -4.53 3.33 -5.88
N LEU A 25 -3.90 2.17 -6.07
CA LEU A 25 -2.48 2.03 -6.34
C LEU A 25 -2.20 1.51 -7.76
N LYS A 26 -1.74 2.41 -8.64
CA LYS A 26 -1.43 2.09 -10.03
C LYS A 26 -0.34 1.00 -10.17
N ALA A 27 0.73 1.09 -9.39
CA ALA A 27 1.83 0.12 -9.43
C ALA A 27 1.34 -1.28 -9.03
N LEU A 28 0.53 -1.37 -7.98
CA LEU A 28 -0.04 -2.65 -7.53
C LEU A 28 -0.90 -3.33 -8.61
N MET A 29 -1.68 -2.56 -9.37
CA MET A 29 -2.47 -3.11 -10.48
C MET A 29 -1.58 -3.78 -11.53
N GLN A 30 -0.50 -3.09 -11.92
CA GLN A 30 0.42 -3.59 -12.94
C GLN A 30 1.13 -4.86 -12.47
N ASP A 31 1.61 -4.87 -11.22
CA ASP A 31 2.27 -6.04 -10.63
C ASP A 31 1.30 -7.23 -10.52
N GLN A 32 0.05 -7.00 -10.08
CA GLN A 32 -0.96 -8.06 -9.96
C GLN A 32 -1.34 -8.66 -11.32
N VAL A 33 -1.52 -7.81 -12.35
CA VAL A 33 -1.82 -8.27 -13.70
C VAL A 33 -0.64 -9.02 -14.30
N LYS A 34 0.59 -8.53 -14.10
CA LYS A 34 1.81 -9.20 -14.54
C LYS A 34 1.98 -10.57 -13.87
N GLU A 35 1.81 -10.65 -12.56
CA GLU A 35 1.91 -11.91 -11.80
C GLU A 35 0.88 -12.94 -12.27
N LEU A 36 -0.37 -12.52 -12.51
CA LEU A 36 -1.39 -13.41 -13.05
C LEU A 36 -1.10 -13.81 -14.49
N GLY A 37 -0.52 -12.91 -15.28
CA GLY A 37 -0.05 -13.19 -16.64
C GLY A 37 1.03 -14.28 -16.67
N GLU A 38 2.01 -14.20 -15.77
CA GLU A 38 3.07 -15.21 -15.59
C GLU A 38 2.51 -16.58 -15.19
N LYS A 39 1.35 -16.60 -14.53
CA LYS A 39 0.61 -17.83 -14.16
C LYS A 39 -0.33 -18.35 -15.27
N GLY A 40 -0.31 -17.74 -16.45
CA GLY A 40 -1.10 -18.18 -17.61
C GLY A 40 -2.43 -17.44 -17.87
N PHE A 41 -2.75 -16.40 -17.08
CA PHE A 41 -4.01 -15.63 -17.22
C PHE A 41 -3.86 -14.34 -18.05
N ILE A 42 -2.98 -14.32 -19.05
CA ILE A 42 -2.61 -13.10 -19.82
C ILE A 42 -3.81 -12.45 -20.53
N SER A 43 -4.74 -13.24 -21.05
CA SER A 43 -5.88 -12.72 -21.84
C SER A 43 -7.07 -12.28 -20.99
N ASN A 44 -7.20 -12.81 -19.77
CA ASN A 44 -8.41 -12.71 -18.97
C ASN A 44 -8.30 -11.69 -17.83
N VAL A 45 -7.14 -11.08 -17.68
CA VAL A 45 -6.89 -10.08 -16.63
C VAL A 45 -6.28 -8.84 -17.24
N ASP A 46 -6.79 -7.66 -16.87
CA ASP A 46 -6.27 -6.40 -17.37
C ASP A 46 -6.41 -5.31 -16.30
N TYR A 47 -5.83 -4.14 -16.53
CA TYR A 47 -5.98 -2.97 -15.66
C TYR A 47 -6.30 -1.70 -16.44
N LEU A 48 -7.01 -0.79 -15.80
CA LEU A 48 -7.41 0.48 -16.37
C LEU A 48 -7.12 1.63 -15.40
N ASN A 49 -6.07 2.38 -15.70
CA ASN A 49 -5.64 3.56 -14.94
C ASN A 49 -5.46 4.77 -15.88
N GLY A 50 -4.92 5.88 -15.35
CA GLY A 50 -4.70 7.11 -16.11
C GLY A 50 -3.55 7.05 -17.13
N ASP A 51 -2.69 6.02 -17.04
CA ASP A 51 -1.47 5.93 -17.84
C ASP A 51 -1.69 5.17 -19.17
N ARG A 52 -2.85 4.51 -19.31
CA ARG A 52 -3.24 3.80 -20.55
C ARG A 52 -3.55 4.78 -21.69
N SER A 53 -3.01 4.49 -22.84
CA SER A 53 -3.32 5.20 -24.07
C SER A 53 -4.78 5.06 -24.50
N TYR A 54 -5.26 5.97 -25.34
CA TYR A 54 -6.64 5.92 -25.87
C TYR A 54 -6.96 4.59 -26.56
N GLN A 55 -6.03 4.03 -27.33
CA GLN A 55 -6.22 2.77 -28.05
C GLN A 55 -6.33 1.57 -27.08
N GLU A 56 -5.51 1.52 -26.05
CA GLU A 56 -5.58 0.48 -25.02
C GLU A 56 -6.92 0.55 -24.27
N VAL A 57 -7.35 1.76 -23.88
CA VAL A 57 -8.64 1.98 -23.21
C VAL A 57 -9.79 1.48 -24.09
N LYS A 58 -9.78 1.83 -25.38
CA LYS A 58 -10.80 1.38 -26.32
C LYS A 58 -10.82 -0.15 -26.46
N ASN A 59 -9.65 -0.78 -26.51
CA ASN A 59 -9.54 -2.23 -26.57
C ASN A 59 -10.07 -2.91 -25.28
N ILE A 60 -9.76 -2.34 -24.11
CA ILE A 60 -10.28 -2.83 -22.83
C ILE A 60 -11.81 -2.75 -22.81
N TYR A 61 -12.41 -1.65 -23.28
CA TYR A 61 -13.87 -1.53 -23.35
C TYR A 61 -14.49 -2.55 -24.33
N ARG A 62 -13.85 -2.82 -25.46
CA ARG A 62 -14.28 -3.90 -26.36
C ARG A 62 -14.25 -5.27 -25.65
N LYS A 63 -13.16 -5.56 -24.94
CA LYS A 63 -13.01 -6.82 -24.19
C LYS A 63 -14.04 -6.94 -23.04
N ILE A 64 -14.36 -5.83 -22.35
CA ILE A 64 -15.43 -5.80 -21.34
C ILE A 64 -16.76 -6.23 -21.98
N ASN A 65 -17.14 -5.63 -23.09
CA ASN A 65 -18.41 -5.92 -23.77
C ASN A 65 -18.43 -7.33 -24.37
N GLY A 66 -17.28 -7.83 -24.83
CA GLY A 66 -17.15 -9.17 -25.43
C GLY A 66 -17.02 -10.31 -24.40
N GLY A 67 -17.03 -10.03 -23.12
CA GLY A 67 -16.90 -11.09 -22.09
C GLY A 67 -15.49 -11.68 -21.94
N GLU A 68 -14.47 -11.01 -22.50
CA GLU A 68 -13.11 -11.54 -22.56
C GLU A 68 -12.31 -11.34 -21.27
N ILE A 69 -12.76 -10.45 -20.37
CA ILE A 69 -12.04 -10.12 -19.12
C ILE A 69 -12.76 -10.75 -17.92
N ALA A 70 -12.02 -11.54 -17.14
CA ALA A 70 -12.47 -12.13 -15.89
C ALA A 70 -12.23 -11.18 -14.70
N ILE A 71 -11.05 -10.53 -14.64
CA ILE A 71 -10.70 -9.56 -13.61
C ILE A 71 -10.19 -8.28 -14.25
N LEU A 72 -10.77 -7.16 -13.86
CA LEU A 72 -10.31 -5.82 -14.26
C LEU A 72 -9.93 -5.01 -13.02
N TYR A 73 -8.67 -4.64 -12.92
CA TYR A 73 -8.21 -3.70 -11.91
C TYR A 73 -8.44 -2.27 -12.38
N VAL A 74 -9.03 -1.44 -11.52
CA VAL A 74 -9.34 -0.04 -11.85
C VAL A 74 -9.02 0.90 -10.69
N THR A 75 -8.62 2.14 -11.03
CA THR A 75 -8.61 3.19 -10.01
C THR A 75 -10.02 3.73 -9.77
N PRO A 76 -10.36 4.18 -8.54
CA PRO A 76 -11.69 4.69 -8.23
C PRO A 76 -12.10 5.88 -9.11
N GLU A 77 -11.15 6.69 -9.60
CA GLU A 77 -11.39 7.83 -10.48
C GLU A 77 -12.01 7.42 -11.83
N ARG A 78 -11.80 6.17 -12.27
CA ARG A 78 -12.38 5.66 -13.53
C ARG A 78 -13.91 5.65 -13.52
N PHE A 79 -14.53 5.58 -12.37
CA PHE A 79 -15.98 5.66 -12.22
C PHE A 79 -16.57 7.07 -12.50
N ARG A 80 -15.73 8.07 -12.75
CA ARG A 80 -16.15 9.37 -13.31
C ARG A 80 -16.32 9.34 -14.83
N SER A 81 -15.73 8.34 -15.51
CA SER A 81 -15.79 8.22 -16.96
C SER A 81 -17.13 7.67 -17.43
N ARG A 82 -17.92 8.46 -18.16
CA ARG A 82 -19.16 8.01 -18.77
C ARG A 82 -18.98 6.83 -19.71
N ALA A 83 -17.88 6.82 -20.49
CA ALA A 83 -17.58 5.73 -21.39
C ALA A 83 -17.33 4.40 -20.65
N PHE A 84 -16.65 4.44 -19.50
CA PHE A 84 -16.46 3.28 -18.64
C PHE A 84 -17.78 2.79 -18.06
N LEU A 85 -18.58 3.70 -17.49
CA LEU A 85 -19.89 3.36 -16.93
C LEU A 85 -20.84 2.76 -18.00
N ASN A 86 -20.82 3.30 -19.22
CA ASN A 86 -21.61 2.75 -20.33
C ASN A 86 -21.14 1.34 -20.71
N ALA A 87 -19.83 1.06 -20.74
CA ALA A 87 -19.32 -0.27 -21.00
C ALA A 87 -19.77 -1.28 -19.93
N LEU A 88 -19.76 -0.88 -18.65
CA LEU A 88 -20.27 -1.71 -17.56
C LEU A 88 -21.78 -1.91 -17.66
N SER A 89 -22.55 -0.86 -17.93
CA SER A 89 -24.00 -0.95 -18.10
C SER A 89 -24.39 -1.85 -19.27
N SER A 90 -23.69 -1.75 -20.40
CA SER A 90 -23.91 -2.63 -21.54
C SER A 90 -23.64 -4.10 -21.19
N ARG A 91 -22.57 -4.35 -20.42
CA ARG A 91 -22.25 -5.69 -19.97
C ARG A 91 -23.31 -6.24 -19.00
N MET A 92 -23.79 -5.41 -18.07
CA MET A 92 -24.86 -5.78 -17.14
C MET A 92 -26.19 -6.09 -17.83
N ALA A 93 -26.47 -5.41 -18.93
CA ALA A 93 -27.70 -5.64 -19.73
C ALA A 93 -27.64 -6.90 -20.62
N ASN A 94 -26.45 -7.43 -20.87
CA ASN A 94 -26.21 -8.59 -21.73
C ASN A 94 -25.80 -9.78 -20.85
N ASP A 95 -26.58 -10.56 -20.29
CA ASP A 95 -26.35 -11.81 -19.50
C ASP A 95 -24.92 -12.12 -18.96
N HIS A 96 -23.95 -11.27 -19.25
CA HIS A 96 -22.55 -11.36 -18.85
C HIS A 96 -22.19 -10.48 -17.65
N GLY A 97 -23.08 -10.13 -16.79
CA GLY A 97 -23.01 -9.23 -15.65
C GLY A 97 -21.67 -9.07 -14.88
N LEU A 98 -21.77 -8.47 -13.72
CA LEU A 98 -20.66 -8.37 -12.78
C LEU A 98 -20.83 -9.44 -11.70
N GLU A 99 -19.74 -10.16 -11.36
CA GLU A 99 -19.72 -11.14 -10.28
C GLU A 99 -19.34 -10.48 -8.94
N TYR A 100 -18.16 -9.85 -8.93
CA TYR A 100 -17.64 -9.21 -7.74
C TYR A 100 -17.28 -7.76 -8.01
N MET A 101 -17.62 -6.89 -7.07
CA MET A 101 -17.04 -5.57 -6.91
C MET A 101 -16.16 -5.58 -5.66
N ILE A 102 -14.87 -5.60 -5.86
CA ILE A 102 -13.87 -5.79 -4.81
C ILE A 102 -13.21 -4.46 -4.52
N PHE A 103 -13.26 -4.03 -3.26
CA PHE A 103 -12.57 -2.83 -2.79
C PHE A 103 -11.32 -3.26 -2.05
N ASP A 104 -10.18 -3.06 -2.69
CA ASP A 104 -8.87 -3.21 -2.05
C ASP A 104 -8.49 -1.92 -1.33
N GLU A 105 -7.74 -2.03 -0.23
CA GLU A 105 -7.44 -0.91 0.68
C GLU A 105 -8.71 -0.15 1.10
N ALA A 106 -9.74 -0.89 1.51
CA ALA A 106 -11.06 -0.34 1.83
C ALA A 106 -11.04 0.71 2.96
N HIS A 107 -9.96 0.81 3.75
CA HIS A 107 -9.77 1.88 4.73
C HIS A 107 -9.78 3.29 4.09
N CYS A 108 -9.45 3.39 2.78
CA CYS A 108 -9.54 4.65 2.02
C CYS A 108 -10.98 5.19 1.90
N ILE A 109 -12.00 4.41 2.23
CA ILE A 109 -13.41 4.84 2.27
C ILE A 109 -13.67 5.72 3.50
N SER A 110 -12.91 5.52 4.58
CA SER A 110 -13.10 6.21 5.84
C SER A 110 -12.74 7.70 5.73
N GLN A 111 -13.69 8.57 6.04
CA GLN A 111 -13.51 10.02 6.03
C GLN A 111 -12.52 10.51 7.12
N TRP A 112 -12.25 9.69 8.11
CA TRP A 112 -11.33 9.96 9.21
C TRP A 112 -9.92 9.44 8.96
N GLY A 113 -9.73 8.69 7.86
CA GLY A 113 -8.41 8.22 7.43
C GLY A 113 -7.62 9.32 6.70
N MET A 114 -6.30 9.38 6.92
CA MET A 114 -5.42 10.30 6.17
C MET A 114 -5.37 10.01 4.66
N GLU A 115 -5.86 8.83 4.25
CA GLU A 115 -5.92 8.37 2.86
C GLU A 115 -7.34 8.42 2.27
N PHE A 116 -8.24 9.18 2.88
CA PHE A 116 -9.60 9.32 2.37
C PHE A 116 -9.64 9.70 0.90
N ARG A 117 -10.36 8.91 0.13
CA ARG A 117 -10.58 9.14 -1.30
C ARG A 117 -12.07 9.22 -1.59
N PRO A 118 -12.61 10.44 -1.81
CA PRO A 118 -14.03 10.64 -2.12
C PRO A 118 -14.53 9.78 -3.29
N GLU A 119 -13.62 9.43 -4.21
CA GLU A 119 -13.91 8.59 -5.37
C GLU A 119 -14.45 7.21 -5.00
N TYR A 120 -13.99 6.62 -3.89
CA TYR A 120 -14.54 5.34 -3.41
C TYR A 120 -16.02 5.43 -3.09
N LEU A 121 -16.50 6.55 -2.54
CA LEU A 121 -17.93 6.77 -2.31
C LEU A 121 -18.73 6.81 -3.61
N ASN A 122 -18.15 7.36 -4.69
CA ASN A 122 -18.77 7.36 -6.02
C ASN A 122 -18.88 5.93 -6.59
N VAL A 123 -17.86 5.10 -6.36
CA VAL A 123 -17.90 3.68 -6.74
C VAL A 123 -19.04 2.97 -6.02
N ILE A 124 -19.16 3.16 -4.69
CA ILE A 124 -20.22 2.54 -3.89
C ILE A 124 -21.62 2.98 -4.36
N LYS A 125 -21.79 4.29 -4.64
CA LYS A 125 -23.06 4.80 -5.20
C LYS A 125 -23.37 4.15 -6.55
N THR A 126 -22.36 3.94 -7.38
CA THR A 126 -22.53 3.25 -8.68
C THR A 126 -22.91 1.78 -8.49
N CYS A 127 -22.29 1.08 -7.54
CA CYS A 127 -22.63 -0.29 -7.20
C CYS A 127 -24.09 -0.40 -6.74
N LYS A 128 -24.56 0.49 -5.86
CA LYS A 128 -25.98 0.54 -5.44
C LYS A 128 -26.89 0.71 -6.63
N LYS A 129 -26.59 1.72 -7.50
CA LYS A 129 -27.40 1.95 -8.70
C LYS A 129 -27.44 0.73 -9.63
N PHE A 130 -26.33 0.02 -9.79
CA PHE A 130 -26.29 -1.19 -10.60
C PHE A 130 -27.16 -2.31 -10.01
N LYS A 131 -27.08 -2.52 -8.69
CA LYS A 131 -27.95 -3.48 -8.00
C LYS A 131 -29.43 -3.12 -8.16
N ASP A 132 -29.79 -1.86 -7.99
CA ASP A 132 -31.17 -1.37 -8.15
C ASP A 132 -31.69 -1.54 -9.59
N THR A 133 -30.81 -1.42 -10.59
CA THR A 133 -31.19 -1.45 -12.01
C THR A 133 -31.19 -2.85 -12.61
N TYR A 134 -30.20 -3.69 -12.24
CA TYR A 134 -29.93 -4.98 -12.89
C TYR A 134 -30.08 -6.20 -11.97
N GLY A 135 -30.45 -5.99 -10.71
CA GLY A 135 -30.60 -7.04 -9.70
C GLY A 135 -29.41 -7.16 -8.76
N ASP A 136 -29.59 -7.94 -7.69
CA ASP A 136 -28.67 -8.00 -6.53
C ASP A 136 -27.60 -9.10 -6.64
N ASP A 137 -27.37 -9.66 -7.82
CA ASP A 137 -26.44 -10.80 -8.00
C ASP A 137 -24.97 -10.43 -7.80
N MET A 138 -24.62 -9.13 -7.91
CA MET A 138 -23.24 -8.67 -7.73
C MET A 138 -22.84 -8.64 -6.27
N CYS A 139 -21.82 -9.41 -5.90
CA CYS A 139 -21.28 -9.40 -4.55
C CYS A 139 -20.28 -8.23 -4.35
N ILE A 140 -20.44 -7.49 -3.26
CA ILE A 140 -19.49 -6.42 -2.86
C ILE A 140 -18.61 -6.96 -1.74
N SER A 141 -17.30 -6.96 -1.97
CA SER A 141 -16.28 -7.44 -1.03
C SER A 141 -15.25 -6.37 -0.73
N MET A 142 -14.89 -6.22 0.53
CA MET A 142 -13.96 -5.19 1.00
C MET A 142 -12.78 -5.84 1.70
N PHE A 143 -11.57 -5.44 1.30
CA PHE A 143 -10.31 -5.93 1.85
C PHE A 143 -9.48 -4.76 2.34
N SER A 144 -8.93 -4.90 3.53
CA SER A 144 -7.95 -3.96 4.08
C SER A 144 -7.09 -4.68 5.11
N ALA A 145 -5.81 -4.34 5.17
CA ALA A 145 -4.89 -4.88 6.17
C ALA A 145 -5.14 -4.29 7.56
N THR A 146 -5.71 -3.09 7.61
CA THR A 146 -5.90 -2.29 8.82
C THR A 146 -7.33 -1.78 8.88
N VAL A 147 -8.19 -2.47 9.65
CA VAL A 147 -9.57 -2.04 9.87
C VAL A 147 -9.82 -1.93 11.37
N THR A 148 -9.86 -0.70 11.86
CA THR A 148 -10.34 -0.40 13.22
C THR A 148 -11.86 -0.47 13.26
N ASP A 149 -12.44 -0.61 14.45
CA ASP A 149 -13.92 -0.61 14.61
C ASP A 149 -14.53 0.70 14.11
N MET A 150 -13.80 1.82 14.25
CA MET A 150 -14.23 3.11 13.72
C MET A 150 -14.33 3.10 12.19
N ILE A 151 -13.32 2.59 11.49
CA ILE A 151 -13.32 2.46 10.04
C ILE A 151 -14.45 1.51 9.59
N TYR A 152 -14.59 0.37 10.28
CA TYR A 152 -15.66 -0.58 9.97
C TYR A 152 -17.04 0.05 10.09
N ASN A 153 -17.33 0.77 11.20
CA ASN A 153 -18.61 1.43 11.40
C ASN A 153 -18.90 2.46 10.30
N GLN A 154 -17.91 3.27 9.92
CA GLN A 154 -18.07 4.25 8.84
C GLN A 154 -18.35 3.58 7.48
N ILE A 155 -17.66 2.48 7.16
CA ILE A 155 -17.94 1.71 5.95
C ILE A 155 -19.37 1.15 6.01
N ASN A 156 -19.76 0.60 7.15
CA ASN A 156 -21.07 0.00 7.35
C ASN A 156 -22.22 1.01 7.30
N ASP A 157 -21.98 2.26 7.69
CA ASP A 157 -22.93 3.38 7.54
C ASP A 157 -23.17 3.76 6.06
N VAL A 158 -22.14 3.60 5.23
CA VAL A 158 -22.23 3.90 3.79
C VAL A 158 -22.84 2.73 3.01
N ILE A 159 -22.41 1.52 3.30
CA ILE A 159 -22.91 0.27 2.73
C ILE A 159 -22.86 -0.83 3.79
N PRO A 160 -24.02 -1.44 4.13
CA PRO A 160 -24.04 -2.53 5.08
C PRO A 160 -23.14 -3.68 4.62
N VAL A 161 -22.15 -4.03 5.43
CA VAL A 161 -21.21 -5.12 5.18
C VAL A 161 -21.13 -6.05 6.38
N LYS A 162 -21.09 -7.36 6.11
CA LYS A 162 -20.84 -8.35 7.16
C LYS A 162 -19.33 -8.48 7.37
N ARG A 163 -18.88 -8.23 8.59
CA ARG A 163 -17.48 -8.49 8.97
C ARG A 163 -17.29 -9.99 9.15
N LEU A 164 -16.43 -10.59 8.34
CA LEU A 164 -16.09 -12.01 8.48
C LEU A 164 -15.08 -12.19 9.61
N GLY A 165 -15.23 -13.28 10.37
CA GLY A 165 -14.28 -13.66 11.44
C GLY A 165 -14.65 -13.20 12.85
N GLN A 166 -15.80 -12.56 13.08
CA GLN A 166 -16.22 -12.13 14.43
C GLN A 166 -17.18 -13.09 15.17
N GLU A 167 -17.92 -13.96 14.47
CA GLU A 167 -19.02 -14.67 15.12
C GLU A 167 -18.61 -15.90 15.95
N ASN A 168 -17.40 -16.50 15.77
CA ASN A 168 -16.96 -17.65 16.58
C ASN A 168 -15.46 -17.77 16.85
N ASP A 169 -14.62 -16.89 16.33
CA ASP A 169 -13.17 -16.95 16.57
C ASP A 169 -12.74 -15.78 17.45
N LYS A 170 -12.46 -16.08 18.72
CA LYS A 170 -11.71 -15.20 19.64
C LYS A 170 -10.26 -14.93 19.19
N LYS A 171 -9.88 -15.36 18.01
CA LYS A 171 -8.62 -15.01 17.36
C LYS A 171 -8.80 -13.69 16.65
N ILE A 172 -8.70 -12.60 17.39
CA ILE A 172 -8.33 -11.31 16.83
C ILE A 172 -7.04 -11.59 16.04
N TYR A 173 -7.09 -11.44 14.73
CA TYR A 173 -5.90 -11.57 13.90
C TYR A 173 -4.96 -10.44 14.34
N ASN A 174 -3.93 -10.77 15.07
CA ASN A 174 -2.90 -9.81 15.42
C ASN A 174 -2.16 -9.43 14.12
N PRO A 175 -2.27 -8.19 13.62
CA PRO A 175 -1.56 -7.77 12.42
C PRO A 175 -0.03 -7.78 12.61
N ILE A 176 0.41 -7.85 13.85
CA ILE A 176 1.84 -7.91 14.21
C ILE A 176 2.31 -9.34 14.02
N ARG A 177 3.31 -9.51 13.17
CA ARG A 177 3.93 -10.81 12.95
C ARG A 177 4.84 -11.16 14.10
N SER A 178 4.71 -12.38 14.65
CA SER A 178 5.49 -12.85 15.80
C SER A 178 7.02 -12.84 15.59
N HIS A 179 7.46 -12.92 14.32
CA HIS A 179 8.88 -12.85 13.95
C HIS A 179 9.41 -11.43 13.71
N ILE A 180 8.67 -10.38 14.08
CA ILE A 180 9.11 -8.98 14.00
C ILE A 180 9.14 -8.38 15.40
N LYS A 181 10.27 -7.80 15.77
CA LYS A 181 10.44 -7.03 17.01
C LYS A 181 10.40 -5.55 16.70
N MET A 182 9.53 -4.83 17.40
CA MET A 182 9.39 -3.38 17.24
C MET A 182 10.05 -2.67 18.42
N ASP A 183 11.17 -2.01 18.16
CA ASP A 183 11.91 -1.23 19.14
C ASP A 183 11.66 0.28 18.91
N PHE A 184 11.48 1.02 20.02
CA PHE A 184 11.25 2.46 20.00
C PHE A 184 12.36 3.13 20.82
N LYS A 185 13.02 4.14 20.20
CA LYS A 185 14.12 4.85 20.85
C LYS A 185 13.87 6.35 20.89
N LEU A 186 13.88 6.91 22.11
CA LEU A 186 13.82 8.35 22.30
C LEU A 186 15.18 8.98 21.94
N VAL A 187 15.14 9.97 21.07
CA VAL A 187 16.33 10.67 20.57
C VAL A 187 16.13 12.19 20.59
N PHE A 188 17.18 12.94 20.40
CA PHE A 188 17.06 14.37 20.12
C PHE A 188 16.40 14.59 18.75
N HIS A 189 15.82 15.77 18.56
CA HIS A 189 15.02 16.05 17.34
C HIS A 189 15.90 16.22 16.09
N ASP A 190 17.15 16.57 16.25
CA ASP A 190 18.09 16.90 15.17
C ASP A 190 18.57 15.66 14.38
N ILE A 191 18.92 15.88 13.14
CA ILE A 191 19.36 14.85 12.21
C ILE A 191 20.65 14.16 12.65
N PRO A 192 21.71 14.87 13.16
CA PRO A 192 22.94 14.22 13.58
C PRO A 192 22.76 13.14 14.64
N HIS A 193 21.92 13.35 15.66
CA HIS A 193 21.65 12.33 16.67
C HIS A 193 20.89 11.13 16.07
N ARG A 194 19.92 11.37 15.19
CA ARG A 194 19.18 10.29 14.51
C ARG A 194 20.11 9.48 13.59
N LEU A 195 20.98 10.17 12.85
CA LEU A 195 21.95 9.54 11.97
C LEU A 195 22.91 8.64 12.76
N LYS A 196 23.41 9.12 13.90
CA LYS A 196 24.25 8.32 14.80
C LYS A 196 23.55 7.03 15.23
N GLU A 197 22.30 7.12 15.65
CA GLU A 197 21.52 5.94 16.05
C GLU A 197 21.31 4.94 14.91
N ILE A 198 21.15 5.42 13.67
CA ILE A 198 21.07 4.55 12.50
C ILE A 198 22.41 3.86 12.24
N VAL A 199 23.51 4.58 12.33
CA VAL A 199 24.87 4.02 12.18
C VAL A 199 25.16 2.97 13.26
N ASP A 200 24.79 3.25 14.51
CA ASP A 200 24.95 2.32 15.64
C ASP A 200 24.08 1.07 15.43
N TYR A 201 22.85 1.23 14.96
CA TYR A 201 21.97 0.11 14.59
C TYR A 201 22.56 -0.75 13.46
N ILE A 202 23.13 -0.14 12.42
CA ILE A 202 23.80 -0.87 11.33
C ILE A 202 25.00 -1.67 11.84
N LYS A 203 25.78 -1.10 12.78
CA LYS A 203 26.91 -1.79 13.41
C LYS A 203 26.46 -2.95 14.27
N GLU A 204 25.49 -2.72 15.14
CA GLU A 204 24.94 -3.72 16.08
C GLU A 204 24.45 -4.97 15.34
N HIS A 205 23.71 -4.77 14.26
CA HIS A 205 23.15 -5.86 13.46
C HIS A 205 24.07 -6.34 12.32
N ASN A 206 25.29 -5.79 12.22
CA ASN A 206 26.27 -6.14 11.20
C ASN A 206 25.68 -6.13 9.77
N ILE A 207 24.90 -5.09 9.45
CA ILE A 207 24.20 -4.98 8.17
C ILE A 207 25.20 -4.68 7.07
N LYS A 208 25.74 -5.72 6.43
CA LYS A 208 26.75 -5.62 5.35
C LYS A 208 26.36 -6.42 4.12
N SER A 209 25.34 -7.26 4.23
CA SER A 209 25.02 -8.25 3.21
C SER A 209 24.06 -7.69 2.18
N GLN A 210 24.37 -7.91 0.90
CA GLN A 210 23.46 -7.66 -0.20
C GLN A 210 22.23 -8.58 -0.18
N GLU A 211 22.28 -9.69 0.58
CA GLU A 211 21.16 -10.63 0.73
C GLU A 211 20.03 -10.08 1.61
N SER A 212 20.34 -9.09 2.46
CA SER A 212 19.38 -8.42 3.34
C SER A 212 19.22 -6.96 2.96
N ARG A 213 17.98 -6.54 2.78
CA ARG A 213 17.65 -5.15 2.46
C ARG A 213 17.24 -4.40 3.70
N MET A 214 17.65 -3.13 3.77
CA MET A 214 17.28 -2.19 4.82
C MET A 214 16.46 -1.04 4.24
N LEU A 215 15.31 -0.75 4.87
CA LEU A 215 14.52 0.45 4.57
C LEU A 215 14.63 1.45 5.72
N ILE A 216 14.85 2.72 5.37
CA ILE A 216 14.79 3.85 6.29
C ILE A 216 13.63 4.75 5.86
N PHE A 217 12.55 4.74 6.64
CA PHE A 217 11.40 5.58 6.34
C PHE A 217 11.61 7.02 6.79
N CYS A 218 11.49 7.93 5.83
CA CYS A 218 11.58 9.39 6.01
C CYS A 218 10.22 10.04 5.76
N LYS A 219 9.95 11.16 6.43
CA LYS A 219 8.66 11.85 6.33
C LYS A 219 8.52 12.65 5.03
N THR A 220 9.62 13.22 4.53
CA THR A 220 9.61 14.09 3.35
C THR A 220 10.61 13.63 2.30
N ARG A 221 10.40 14.09 1.04
CA ARG A 221 11.30 13.82 -0.08
C ARG A 221 12.71 14.32 0.19
N ASN A 222 12.84 15.57 0.62
CA ASN A 222 14.13 16.17 0.94
C ASN A 222 14.88 15.39 2.03
N GLN A 223 14.17 14.90 3.04
CA GLN A 223 14.79 14.05 4.07
C GLN A 223 15.30 12.72 3.52
N CYS A 224 14.65 12.13 2.50
CA CYS A 224 15.14 10.90 1.87
C CYS A 224 16.49 11.15 1.18
N GLU A 225 16.56 12.21 0.37
CA GLU A 225 17.76 12.59 -0.37
C GLU A 225 18.89 12.97 0.59
N GLU A 226 18.63 13.87 1.53
CA GLU A 226 19.60 14.31 2.53
C GLU A 226 20.13 13.14 3.38
N MET A 227 19.23 12.30 3.89
CA MET A 227 19.59 11.15 4.73
C MET A 227 20.45 10.14 3.97
N SER A 228 20.15 9.88 2.69
CA SER A 228 20.95 8.95 1.88
C SER A 228 22.40 9.42 1.74
N LEU A 229 22.62 10.71 1.52
CA LEU A 229 23.96 11.30 1.39
C LEU A 229 24.70 11.33 2.72
N LEU A 230 24.04 11.78 3.79
CA LEU A 230 24.64 11.85 5.12
C LEU A 230 25.00 10.46 5.65
N LEU A 231 24.14 9.46 5.43
CA LEU A 231 24.41 8.10 5.86
C LEU A 231 25.58 7.48 5.10
N ALA A 232 25.69 7.74 3.79
CA ALA A 232 26.83 7.27 2.98
C ALA A 232 28.15 7.83 3.51
N ASP A 233 28.19 9.12 3.82
CA ASP A 233 29.38 9.79 4.36
C ASP A 233 29.73 9.27 5.77
N GLU A 234 28.74 9.11 6.66
CA GLU A 234 28.99 8.63 8.02
C GLU A 234 29.40 7.14 8.07
N LEU A 235 28.86 6.27 7.21
CA LEU A 235 29.29 4.87 7.12
C LEU A 235 30.72 4.77 6.58
N HIS A 236 31.13 5.67 5.68
CA HIS A 236 32.52 5.77 5.22
C HIS A 236 33.44 6.26 6.35
N LYS A 237 33.10 7.36 7.01
CA LYS A 237 33.88 7.89 8.15
C LYS A 237 34.04 6.89 9.29
N ALA A 238 33.00 6.11 9.55
CA ALA A 238 32.99 5.05 10.55
C ALA A 238 33.78 3.79 10.13
N GLY A 239 34.34 3.75 8.92
CA GLY A 239 35.10 2.63 8.38
C GLY A 239 34.26 1.36 8.10
N ILE A 240 32.95 1.51 8.01
CA ILE A 240 32.02 0.39 7.73
C ILE A 240 32.03 0.06 6.24
N LEU A 241 32.03 1.08 5.39
CA LEU A 241 32.06 0.96 3.94
C LEU A 241 33.22 1.80 3.36
N SER A 242 33.79 1.36 2.24
CA SER A 242 34.66 2.21 1.45
C SER A 242 33.88 3.40 0.86
N LYS A 243 34.54 4.45 0.46
CA LYS A 243 33.88 5.62 -0.12
C LYS A 243 33.09 5.28 -1.38
N GLU A 244 33.64 4.44 -2.23
CA GLU A 244 33.01 3.99 -3.46
C GLU A 244 31.77 3.14 -3.16
N LEU A 245 31.91 2.16 -2.26
CA LEU A 245 30.80 1.26 -1.90
C LEU A 245 29.68 2.01 -1.16
N SER A 246 29.98 3.01 -0.33
CA SER A 246 28.97 3.77 0.40
C SER A 246 28.03 4.54 -0.52
N THR A 247 28.53 5.07 -1.63
CA THR A 247 27.72 5.77 -2.63
C THR A 247 26.87 4.83 -3.50
N GLN A 248 27.26 3.58 -3.65
CA GLN A 248 26.51 2.57 -4.41
C GLN A 248 25.50 1.81 -3.56
N ALA A 249 25.83 1.59 -2.29
CA ALA A 249 25.05 0.78 -1.36
C ALA A 249 23.81 1.48 -0.80
N ILE A 250 23.78 2.81 -0.86
CA ILE A 250 22.74 3.63 -0.27
C ILE A 250 22.04 4.47 -1.34
N GLY A 251 20.74 4.44 -1.38
CA GLY A 251 19.92 5.23 -2.30
C GLY A 251 18.71 5.84 -1.64
N TYR A 252 17.90 6.53 -2.44
CA TYR A 252 16.63 7.09 -1.99
C TYR A 252 15.50 6.77 -2.96
N PHE A 253 14.26 6.83 -2.45
CA PHE A 253 13.06 6.58 -3.24
C PHE A 253 11.87 7.42 -2.74
N HIS A 254 11.26 8.19 -3.63
CA HIS A 254 10.06 8.95 -3.34
C HIS A 254 9.25 9.27 -4.60
N ALA A 255 8.01 9.69 -4.44
CA ALA A 255 7.08 9.97 -5.54
C ALA A 255 7.47 11.19 -6.41
N GLY A 256 8.46 11.99 -5.99
CA GLY A 256 8.94 13.15 -6.74
C GLY A 256 10.08 12.83 -7.71
N MET A 257 10.60 11.59 -7.73
CA MET A 257 11.57 11.13 -8.72
C MET A 257 10.92 10.99 -10.08
N ASP A 258 11.70 11.14 -11.14
CA ASP A 258 11.26 10.80 -12.48
C ASP A 258 10.88 9.31 -12.57
N GLY A 259 9.99 8.99 -13.51
CA GLY A 259 9.45 7.64 -13.65
C GLY A 259 10.55 6.61 -13.90
N ASP A 260 11.50 6.93 -14.77
CA ASP A 260 12.60 6.05 -15.16
C ASP A 260 13.58 5.83 -14.02
N ASP A 261 14.00 6.91 -13.32
CA ASP A 261 14.89 6.83 -12.15
C ASP A 261 14.26 6.01 -11.03
N ARG A 262 12.96 6.18 -10.82
CA ARG A 262 12.22 5.44 -9.80
C ARG A 262 12.14 3.95 -10.13
N GLU A 263 11.89 3.61 -11.40
CA GLU A 263 11.86 2.21 -11.85
C GLU A 263 13.24 1.58 -11.78
N GLU A 264 14.28 2.31 -12.17
CA GLU A 264 15.67 1.85 -12.07
C GLU A 264 16.07 1.60 -10.61
N THR A 265 15.83 2.57 -9.72
CA THR A 265 16.11 2.41 -8.28
C THR A 265 15.39 1.21 -7.69
N TYR A 266 14.12 0.98 -8.07
CA TYR A 266 13.37 -0.18 -7.63
C TYR A 266 13.99 -1.49 -8.12
N LYS A 267 14.37 -1.58 -9.40
CA LYS A 267 15.02 -2.76 -10.00
C LYS A 267 16.34 -3.06 -9.30
N ARG A 268 17.18 -2.05 -9.10
CA ARG A 268 18.45 -2.18 -8.39
C ARG A 268 18.26 -2.67 -6.95
N PHE A 269 17.34 -2.06 -6.22
CA PHE A 269 17.07 -2.47 -4.82
C PHE A 269 16.46 -3.87 -4.71
N LYS A 270 15.81 -4.37 -5.76
CA LYS A 270 15.26 -5.74 -5.82
C LYS A 270 16.29 -6.79 -6.22
N ASP A 271 17.31 -6.42 -6.99
CA ASP A 271 18.34 -7.35 -7.49
C ASP A 271 19.38 -7.61 -6.40
N ASN A 272 19.48 -8.85 -5.94
CA ASN A 272 20.43 -9.26 -4.91
C ASN A 272 21.90 -9.10 -5.34
N ASN A 273 22.19 -8.98 -6.62
CA ASN A 273 23.55 -8.76 -7.14
C ASN A 273 23.91 -7.28 -7.21
N ASP A 274 22.94 -6.36 -7.14
CA ASP A 274 23.20 -4.92 -7.12
C ASP A 274 23.74 -4.49 -5.74
N PRO A 275 24.76 -3.62 -5.67
CA PRO A 275 25.31 -3.12 -4.42
C PRO A 275 24.32 -2.32 -3.57
N LEU A 276 23.22 -1.83 -4.13
CA LEU A 276 22.18 -1.05 -3.42
C LEU A 276 21.39 -1.95 -2.45
N TYR A 277 21.61 -1.81 -1.14
CA TYR A 277 20.90 -2.59 -0.13
C TYR A 277 20.31 -1.76 1.03
N ILE A 278 20.60 -0.47 1.11
CA ILE A 278 19.98 0.49 2.04
C ILE A 278 19.21 1.53 1.24
N LEU A 279 17.93 1.69 1.52
CA LEU A 279 17.08 2.65 0.81
C LEU A 279 16.37 3.59 1.77
N CYS A 280 16.64 4.89 1.64
CA CYS A 280 15.89 5.94 2.31
C CYS A 280 14.62 6.22 1.50
N ALA A 281 13.45 6.02 2.08
CA ALA A 281 12.20 6.09 1.34
C ALA A 281 11.10 6.85 2.08
N THR A 282 10.23 7.52 1.33
CA THR A 282 8.95 7.97 1.87
C THR A 282 7.94 6.83 1.85
N LYS A 283 6.77 7.05 2.46
CA LYS A 283 5.60 6.18 2.38
C LYS A 283 5.29 5.71 0.94
N ALA A 284 5.70 6.48 -0.09
CA ALA A 284 5.51 6.12 -1.49
C ALA A 284 6.19 4.80 -1.89
N PHE A 285 7.29 4.41 -1.25
CA PHE A 285 7.90 3.08 -1.42
C PHE A 285 7.02 1.98 -0.85
N GLY A 286 6.11 2.37 0.02
CA GLY A 286 5.24 1.47 0.76
C GLY A 286 4.19 0.73 -0.03
N MET A 287 3.68 1.29 -1.10
CA MET A 287 2.45 0.87 -1.74
C MET A 287 2.75 0.06 -3.00
N GLY A 288 2.36 -1.23 -3.00
CA GLY A 288 2.42 -2.08 -4.18
C GLY A 288 3.78 -2.69 -4.52
N MET A 289 4.83 -2.45 -3.74
CA MET A 289 6.16 -3.01 -3.99
C MET A 289 6.39 -4.27 -3.17
N ASP A 290 6.76 -5.35 -3.84
CA ASP A 290 7.09 -6.62 -3.20
C ASP A 290 8.58 -6.92 -3.31
N ILE A 291 9.28 -6.71 -2.20
CA ILE A 291 10.69 -7.05 -2.03
C ILE A 291 10.77 -8.05 -0.89
N PRO A 292 11.11 -9.31 -1.19
CA PRO A 292 10.92 -10.40 -0.24
C PRO A 292 11.99 -10.47 0.87
N ASN A 293 13.14 -9.83 0.68
CA ASN A 293 14.31 -9.90 1.56
C ASN A 293 14.57 -8.61 2.37
N ILE A 294 13.53 -7.82 2.65
CA ILE A 294 13.65 -6.73 3.61
C ILE A 294 13.68 -7.32 5.01
N HIS A 295 14.82 -7.17 5.69
CA HIS A 295 15.01 -7.68 7.05
C HIS A 295 15.26 -6.57 8.07
N TYR A 296 15.51 -5.33 7.65
CA TYR A 296 15.76 -4.21 8.55
C TYR A 296 14.90 -3.03 8.18
N ILE A 297 14.20 -2.49 9.16
CA ILE A 297 13.38 -1.29 8.99
C ILE A 297 13.70 -0.29 10.09
N VAL A 298 13.99 0.92 9.68
CA VAL A 298 14.17 2.05 10.59
C VAL A 298 13.20 3.17 10.19
N HIS A 299 12.48 3.70 11.16
CA HIS A 299 11.73 4.94 10.98
C HIS A 299 12.55 6.09 11.54
N LEU A 300 12.92 7.04 10.68
CA LEU A 300 13.64 8.24 11.08
C LEU A 300 12.83 9.06 12.09
N MET A 301 11.51 9.01 11.97
CA MET A 301 10.53 9.54 12.91
C MET A 301 9.21 8.75 12.78
N PRO A 302 8.35 8.78 13.81
CA PRO A 302 7.10 8.03 13.78
C PRO A 302 6.21 8.46 12.63
N PRO A 303 5.54 7.53 11.94
CA PRO A 303 4.43 7.83 11.06
C PRO A 303 3.31 8.56 11.80
N SER A 304 2.45 9.24 11.06
CA SER A 304 1.37 10.05 11.65
C SER A 304 0.25 9.20 12.25
N VAL A 305 0.09 7.96 11.79
CA VAL A 305 -0.92 7.00 12.27
C VAL A 305 -0.31 5.62 12.46
N MET A 306 -0.90 4.86 13.38
CA MET A 306 -0.41 3.51 13.72
C MET A 306 -0.56 2.53 12.55
N GLU A 307 -1.59 2.70 11.75
CA GLU A 307 -1.85 1.87 10.57
C GLU A 307 -0.70 1.95 9.57
N ASP A 308 -0.18 3.14 9.32
CA ASP A 308 1.01 3.35 8.46
C ASP A 308 2.23 2.64 9.04
N TYR A 309 2.45 2.80 10.35
CA TYR A 309 3.56 2.14 11.03
C TYR A 309 3.51 0.61 10.86
N LEU A 310 2.34 0.01 11.10
CA LEU A 310 2.16 -1.43 10.96
C LEU A 310 2.31 -1.92 9.52
N GLN A 311 1.85 -1.14 8.54
CA GLN A 311 2.04 -1.45 7.12
C GLN A 311 3.50 -1.37 6.70
N GLU A 312 4.23 -0.36 7.18
CA GLU A 312 5.64 -0.15 6.88
C GLU A 312 6.52 -1.22 7.55
N VAL A 313 6.31 -1.49 8.82
CA VAL A 313 6.98 -2.58 9.55
C VAL A 313 6.64 -3.96 8.96
N GLY A 314 5.39 -4.15 8.53
CA GLY A 314 4.92 -5.38 7.88
C GLY A 314 5.58 -5.70 6.53
N ARG A 315 6.50 -4.86 6.03
CA ARG A 315 7.35 -5.18 4.87
C ARG A 315 8.50 -6.10 5.22
N ALA A 316 8.95 -6.07 6.47
CA ALA A 316 9.99 -6.97 6.94
C ALA A 316 9.51 -8.42 6.96
N GLY A 317 10.38 -9.34 6.55
CA GLY A 317 10.16 -10.77 6.65
C GLY A 317 8.92 -11.28 5.92
N ARG A 318 8.59 -10.77 4.74
CA ARG A 318 7.45 -11.26 3.95
C ARG A 318 7.66 -12.68 3.47
N ASN A 319 8.87 -13.02 3.05
CA ASN A 319 9.21 -14.35 2.57
C ASN A 319 9.78 -15.18 3.72
N LYS A 320 9.01 -16.20 4.14
CA LYS A 320 9.37 -17.06 5.28
C LYS A 320 10.72 -17.76 5.08
N LYS A 321 10.99 -18.27 3.89
CA LYS A 321 12.25 -18.94 3.58
C LYS A 321 13.43 -17.98 3.72
N MET A 322 13.32 -16.79 3.11
CA MET A 322 14.42 -15.82 3.11
C MET A 322 14.76 -15.29 4.51
N TYR A 323 13.79 -15.01 5.37
CA TYR A 323 14.13 -14.53 6.70
C TYR A 323 14.68 -15.64 7.60
N ILE A 324 14.26 -16.92 7.39
CA ILE A 324 14.84 -18.07 8.10
C ILE A 324 16.28 -18.29 7.62
N ASP A 325 16.53 -18.26 6.32
CA ASP A 325 17.87 -18.40 5.74
C ASP A 325 18.82 -17.28 6.24
N ALA A 326 18.27 -16.07 6.50
CA ALA A 326 18.98 -14.96 7.12
C ALA A 326 19.15 -15.10 8.66
N GLY A 327 18.69 -16.19 9.27
CA GLY A 327 18.87 -16.47 10.69
C GLY A 327 17.78 -15.93 11.61
N PHE A 328 16.67 -15.38 11.06
CA PHE A 328 15.56 -14.85 11.86
C PHE A 328 14.50 -15.92 12.14
N SER A 329 13.84 -15.79 13.29
CA SER A 329 12.76 -16.68 13.74
C SER A 329 11.89 -15.96 14.79
N GLU A 330 10.90 -16.64 15.35
CA GLU A 330 10.14 -16.11 16.50
C GLU A 330 11.01 -15.94 17.75
N SER A 331 12.03 -16.78 17.94
CA SER A 331 12.99 -16.65 19.05
C SER A 331 14.13 -15.66 18.78
N ASN A 332 14.39 -15.36 17.52
CA ASN A 332 15.35 -14.35 17.06
C ASN A 332 14.65 -13.44 16.03
N PRO A 333 13.76 -12.54 16.46
CA PRO A 333 12.92 -11.78 15.56
C PRO A 333 13.70 -10.73 14.77
N ILE A 334 13.17 -10.40 13.59
CA ILE A 334 13.66 -9.30 12.77
C ILE A 334 13.56 -8.01 13.57
N PRO A 335 14.69 -7.30 13.81
CA PRO A 335 14.66 -6.05 14.54
C PRO A 335 14.11 -4.92 13.65
N THR A 336 13.24 -4.10 14.20
CA THR A 336 12.85 -2.83 13.60
C THR A 336 12.99 -1.72 14.61
N LEU A 337 13.34 -0.52 14.18
CA LEU A 337 13.64 0.61 15.04
C LEU A 337 12.81 1.83 14.64
N CYS A 338 12.11 2.42 15.58
CA CYS A 338 11.45 3.70 15.40
C CYS A 338 12.10 4.76 16.30
N LEU A 339 12.73 5.76 15.68
CA LEU A 339 13.30 6.90 16.39
C LEU A 339 12.22 7.96 16.61
N PHE A 340 12.14 8.50 17.81
CA PHE A 340 11.17 9.55 18.11
C PHE A 340 11.75 10.57 19.11
N SER A 341 11.29 11.81 19.01
CA SER A 341 11.61 12.88 19.93
C SER A 341 10.35 13.42 20.63
N LYS A 342 10.55 14.21 21.67
CA LYS A 342 9.42 14.91 22.32
C LYS A 342 8.71 15.86 21.34
N ASP A 343 9.46 16.47 20.43
CA ASP A 343 8.92 17.38 19.43
C ASP A 343 8.07 16.65 18.38
N ASP A 344 8.44 15.41 17.99
CA ASP A 344 7.63 14.58 17.09
C ASP A 344 6.26 14.29 17.72
N ILE A 345 6.23 13.94 19.00
CA ILE A 345 4.99 13.68 19.73
C ILE A 345 4.14 14.96 19.82
N LYS A 346 4.77 16.10 20.09
CA LYS A 346 4.07 17.39 20.13
C LYS A 346 3.44 17.75 18.79
N LYS A 347 4.21 17.65 17.71
CA LYS A 347 3.72 17.91 16.35
C LYS A 347 2.59 16.96 15.95
N ALA A 348 2.69 15.67 16.27
CA ALA A 348 1.63 14.70 16.01
C ALA A 348 0.33 15.07 16.76
N LYS A 349 0.42 15.49 18.02
CA LYS A 349 -0.74 15.97 18.79
C LYS A 349 -1.36 17.24 18.17
N GLU A 350 -0.54 18.20 17.75
CA GLU A 350 -1.01 19.43 17.11
C GLU A 350 -1.73 19.13 15.77
N GLN A 351 -1.19 18.24 14.96
CA GLN A 351 -1.83 17.82 13.71
C GLN A 351 -3.17 17.11 13.95
N LEU A 352 -3.25 16.26 14.95
CA LEU A 352 -4.48 15.60 15.34
C LEU A 352 -5.54 16.61 15.79
N LEU A 353 -5.17 17.58 16.63
CA LEU A 353 -6.06 18.65 17.09
C LEU A 353 -6.53 19.53 15.92
N GLN A 354 -5.65 19.91 15.00
CA GLN A 354 -6.01 20.70 13.82
C GLN A 354 -6.99 19.96 12.92
N SER A 355 -6.77 18.67 12.68
CA SER A 355 -7.69 17.86 11.89
C SER A 355 -9.08 17.75 12.54
N THR A 356 -9.14 17.59 13.85
CA THR A 356 -10.39 17.51 14.62
C THR A 356 -11.13 18.87 14.62
N LEU A 357 -10.41 19.98 14.77
CA LEU A 357 -10.99 21.32 14.73
C LEU A 357 -11.52 21.69 13.33
N SER A 358 -10.80 21.34 12.26
CA SER A 358 -11.25 21.61 10.89
C SER A 358 -12.55 20.88 10.55
N TRP A 359 -12.73 19.65 11.00
CA TRP A 359 -13.98 18.89 10.81
C TRP A 359 -15.14 19.47 11.62
N LYS A 360 -14.91 19.91 12.85
CA LYS A 360 -15.94 20.58 13.65
C LYS A 360 -16.39 21.88 12.98
N ASN A 361 -15.47 22.67 12.47
CA ASN A 361 -15.78 23.88 11.72
C ASN A 361 -16.54 23.61 10.42
N LEU A 362 -16.21 22.51 9.70
CA LEU A 362 -16.95 22.11 8.50
C LEU A 362 -18.38 21.64 8.83
N GLU A 363 -18.58 20.97 9.94
CA GLU A 363 -19.91 20.57 10.43
C GLU A 363 -20.76 21.81 10.83
N GLU A 364 -20.17 22.77 11.51
CA GLU A 364 -20.80 24.06 11.85
C GLU A 364 -21.15 24.87 10.58
N ILE A 365 -20.26 24.90 9.59
CA ILE A 365 -20.52 25.52 8.29
C ILE A 365 -21.65 24.79 7.54
N ARG A 366 -21.66 23.45 7.56
CA ARG A 366 -22.73 22.65 6.95
C ARG A 366 -24.10 22.93 7.60
N ILE A 367 -24.14 23.05 8.92
CA ILE A 367 -25.36 23.38 9.66
C ILE A 367 -25.82 24.79 9.31
N ALA A 368 -24.90 25.75 9.23
CA ALA A 368 -25.21 27.14 8.87
C ALA A 368 -25.67 27.33 7.43
N ILE A 369 -25.26 26.45 6.49
CA ILE A 369 -25.74 26.51 5.08
C ILE A 369 -27.13 25.85 4.95
N ASN A 370 -27.48 24.94 5.81
CA ASN A 370 -28.76 24.22 5.77
C ASN A 370 -29.85 24.83 6.70
N SER A 371 -29.51 25.88 7.46
CA SER A 371 -30.42 26.74 8.25
C SER A 371 -30.80 27.96 7.48
#